data_488a6e31551cbe2a31943e0c77a7a6ea
#
_entry.id   488a6e31551cbe2a31943e0c77a7a6ea
#
_cell.length_a   1.000
_cell.length_b   1.000
_cell.length_c   1.000
_cell.angle_alpha   90.00
_cell.angle_beta   90.00
_cell.angle_gamma   90.00
#
_symmetry.space_group_name_H-M   'P 1'
#
loop_
_entity.id
_entity.type
_entity.pdbx_description
1 polymer ?
#
loop_
_entity_poly.entity_id
_entity_poly.type
_entity_poly.pdbx_seq_one_letter_code
_entity_poly.pdbx_strand_id
1 'polypeptide(L)'
;MDKKKCNINMVLYEMRNINGNFMVHFFGIVFPNMMALIFSKTIGSQVPEAVRQEVIVSIMLSMSLVIPMSIMFIGYGALYSQEVENAVPLRMHLFGFHERSLLAAKIIAHLIFMTIAFVIYAVFQMITMDIPKPAVSSIICLIISLYLIGVILLVIAHSFANIFRKFGITFGITMFVYFVLMMLTGMMGISTEQLPKVLQKVASTLPMTYISNDFAGFWEGGSYNFMPFIQSFIFLGAVAGILMMYAQYRERRVIK
;
A
#
# COMPACT_ATOMS: atom_id res chain seq x y z
N MET A 1 21.23 -31.01 5.93
CA MET A 1 20.44 -30.22 6.89
C MET A 1 19.09 -29.94 6.28
N ASP A 2 18.03 -30.45 6.89
CA ASP A 2 16.67 -30.12 6.45
C ASP A 2 16.39 -28.64 6.64
N LYS A 3 16.10 -27.97 5.52
CA LYS A 3 15.83 -26.54 5.52
C LYS A 3 14.49 -26.26 6.22
N LYS A 4 14.51 -25.42 7.24
CA LYS A 4 13.30 -25.06 8.00
C LYS A 4 12.27 -24.39 7.12
N LYS A 5 11.09 -25.00 6.99
CA LYS A 5 9.93 -24.44 6.26
C LYS A 5 9.30 -23.28 7.06
N CYS A 6 8.55 -22.42 6.37
CA CYS A 6 7.76 -21.36 7.01
C CYS A 6 6.82 -21.96 8.06
N ASN A 7 6.84 -21.44 9.28
CA ASN A 7 6.01 -21.87 10.39
C ASN A 7 5.42 -20.67 11.14
N ILE A 8 4.45 -20.92 11.99
CA ILE A 8 3.74 -19.88 12.74
C ILE A 8 4.68 -19.03 13.61
N ASN A 9 5.74 -19.63 14.18
CA ASN A 9 6.68 -18.89 15.01
C ASN A 9 7.48 -17.84 14.23
N MET A 10 7.78 -18.12 12.95
CA MET A 10 8.40 -17.12 12.04
C MET A 10 7.44 -15.98 11.76
N VAL A 11 6.17 -16.27 11.53
CA VAL A 11 5.14 -15.22 11.31
C VAL A 11 4.97 -14.37 12.56
N LEU A 12 4.91 -15.01 13.76
CA LEU A 12 4.81 -14.30 15.03
C LEU A 12 6.06 -13.44 15.32
N TYR A 13 7.24 -13.90 14.94
CA TYR A 13 8.46 -13.10 15.02
C TYR A 13 8.35 -11.85 14.17
N GLU A 14 7.92 -11.98 12.91
CA GLU A 14 7.74 -10.85 12.00
C GLU A 14 6.62 -9.90 12.47
N MET A 15 5.53 -10.43 13.03
CA MET A 15 4.48 -9.60 13.65
C MET A 15 5.02 -8.77 14.83
N ARG A 16 5.88 -9.35 15.67
CA ARG A 16 6.54 -8.59 16.75
C ARG A 16 7.46 -7.51 16.20
N ASN A 17 8.16 -7.78 15.11
CA ASN A 17 9.03 -6.83 14.44
C ASN A 17 8.23 -5.63 13.87
N ILE A 18 7.09 -5.91 13.22
CA ILE A 18 6.15 -4.87 12.75
C ILE A 18 5.60 -4.07 13.93
N ASN A 19 5.16 -4.74 15.01
CA ASN A 19 4.61 -4.07 16.19
C ASN A 19 5.62 -3.17 16.90
N GLY A 20 6.90 -3.45 16.82
CA GLY A 20 7.96 -2.59 17.34
C GLY A 20 8.20 -1.31 16.51
N ASN A 21 7.60 -1.21 15.33
CA ASN A 21 7.83 -0.07 14.44
C ASN A 21 6.69 0.97 14.55
N PHE A 22 6.93 2.05 15.31
CA PHE A 22 5.98 3.16 15.50
C PHE A 22 5.49 3.76 14.17
N MET A 23 6.36 3.88 13.16
CA MET A 23 6.00 4.48 11.87
C MET A 23 4.89 3.69 11.15
N VAL A 24 4.93 2.35 11.24
CA VAL A 24 3.90 1.49 10.61
C VAL A 24 2.54 1.69 11.29
N HIS A 25 2.51 1.82 12.62
CA HIS A 25 1.27 2.09 13.36
C HIS A 25 0.73 3.47 13.06
N PHE A 26 1.59 4.48 13.10
CA PHE A 26 1.17 5.86 12.87
C PHE A 26 0.64 6.04 11.43
N PHE A 27 1.45 5.73 10.42
CA PHE A 27 1.06 5.94 9.03
C PHE A 27 0.07 4.89 8.49
N GLY A 28 0.07 3.68 9.05
CA GLY A 28 -0.84 2.60 8.61
C GLY A 28 -2.20 2.61 9.30
N ILE A 29 -2.32 3.18 10.51
CA ILE A 29 -3.57 3.15 11.28
C ILE A 29 -4.02 4.56 11.67
N VAL A 30 -3.20 5.33 12.40
CA VAL A 30 -3.62 6.60 12.97
C VAL A 30 -3.83 7.66 11.89
N PHE A 31 -2.85 7.83 11.02
CA PHE A 31 -2.84 8.87 9.99
C PHE A 31 -4.03 8.77 9.01
N PRO A 32 -4.35 7.63 8.38
CA PRO A 32 -5.48 7.55 7.45
C PRO A 32 -6.82 7.82 8.14
N ASN A 33 -7.00 7.39 9.39
CA ASN A 33 -8.21 7.66 10.16
C ASN A 33 -8.37 9.14 10.51
N MET A 34 -7.30 9.78 10.98
CA MET A 34 -7.30 11.20 11.30
C MET A 34 -7.54 12.06 10.04
N MET A 35 -6.83 11.77 8.96
CA MET A 35 -6.95 12.56 7.72
C MET A 35 -8.32 12.40 7.08
N ALA A 36 -8.89 11.19 7.06
CA ALA A 36 -10.24 10.97 6.58
C ALA A 36 -11.26 11.80 7.39
N LEU A 37 -11.15 11.80 8.72
CA LEU A 37 -12.03 12.58 9.59
C LEU A 37 -11.87 14.10 9.38
N ILE A 38 -10.62 14.59 9.30
CA ILE A 38 -10.35 16.02 9.09
C ILE A 38 -10.88 16.46 7.73
N PHE A 39 -10.56 15.73 6.67
CA PHE A 39 -11.00 16.09 5.31
C PHE A 39 -12.52 16.00 5.16
N SER A 40 -13.16 14.96 5.72
CA SER A 40 -14.63 14.85 5.64
C SER A 40 -15.35 15.99 6.35
N LYS A 41 -14.83 16.45 7.49
CA LYS A 41 -15.40 17.60 8.22
C LYS A 41 -15.09 18.94 7.55
N THR A 42 -13.86 19.11 7.04
CA THR A 42 -13.45 20.39 6.47
C THR A 42 -14.00 20.56 5.05
N ILE A 43 -13.81 19.58 4.18
CA ILE A 43 -14.27 19.65 2.77
C ILE A 43 -15.77 19.40 2.71
N GLY A 44 -16.28 18.39 3.44
CA GLY A 44 -17.69 18.05 3.44
C GLY A 44 -18.61 19.17 3.94
N SER A 45 -18.12 20.09 4.81
CA SER A 45 -18.89 21.26 5.24
C SER A 45 -18.96 22.38 4.19
N GLN A 46 -18.06 22.40 3.22
CA GLN A 46 -17.96 23.42 2.17
C GLN A 46 -18.68 23.03 0.89
N VAL A 47 -19.09 21.77 0.77
CA VAL A 47 -19.72 21.21 -0.43
C VAL A 47 -21.25 21.24 -0.29
N PRO A 48 -22.01 21.53 -1.37
CA PRO A 48 -23.47 21.46 -1.37
C PRO A 48 -23.99 20.10 -0.92
N GLU A 49 -25.15 20.09 -0.23
CA GLU A 49 -25.72 18.84 0.33
C GLU A 49 -25.94 17.74 -0.71
N ALA A 50 -26.27 18.14 -1.96
CA ALA A 50 -26.56 17.21 -3.05
C ALA A 50 -25.38 16.29 -3.43
N VAL A 51 -24.13 16.73 -3.22
CA VAL A 51 -22.91 15.95 -3.58
C VAL A 51 -22.04 15.61 -2.36
N ARG A 52 -22.48 16.00 -1.16
CA ARG A 52 -21.72 15.82 0.08
C ARG A 52 -21.39 14.36 0.37
N GLN A 53 -22.35 13.46 0.21
CA GLN A 53 -22.13 12.04 0.47
C GLN A 53 -21.12 11.43 -0.49
N GLU A 54 -21.19 11.76 -1.77
CA GLU A 54 -20.22 11.29 -2.76
C GLU A 54 -18.79 11.76 -2.44
N VAL A 55 -18.63 13.01 -2.02
CA VAL A 55 -17.34 13.56 -1.59
C VAL A 55 -16.81 12.86 -0.33
N ILE A 56 -17.66 12.58 0.66
CA ILE A 56 -17.28 11.85 1.87
C ILE A 56 -16.82 10.42 1.52
N VAL A 57 -17.52 9.73 0.63
CA VAL A 57 -17.13 8.40 0.13
C VAL A 57 -15.80 8.47 -0.60
N SER A 58 -15.61 9.46 -1.48
CA SER A 58 -14.33 9.65 -2.20
C SER A 58 -13.15 9.88 -1.24
N ILE A 59 -13.34 10.69 -0.19
CA ILE A 59 -12.32 10.90 0.86
C ILE A 59 -12.01 9.59 1.58
N MET A 60 -13.03 8.84 1.99
CA MET A 60 -12.87 7.56 2.65
C MET A 60 -12.10 6.56 1.75
N LEU A 61 -12.47 6.44 0.49
CA LEU A 61 -11.80 5.56 -0.46
C LEU A 61 -10.34 5.98 -0.68
N SER A 62 -10.08 7.27 -0.86
CA SER A 62 -8.73 7.82 -1.03
C SER A 62 -7.84 7.54 0.18
N MET A 63 -8.36 7.73 1.40
CA MET A 63 -7.61 7.49 2.62
C MET A 63 -7.41 5.99 2.90
N SER A 64 -8.29 5.11 2.41
CA SER A 64 -8.08 3.66 2.49
C SER A 64 -6.83 3.19 1.75
N LEU A 65 -6.44 3.87 0.67
CA LEU A 65 -5.22 3.59 -0.11
C LEU A 65 -3.93 3.88 0.67
N VAL A 66 -3.98 4.80 1.63
CA VAL A 66 -2.83 5.12 2.48
C VAL A 66 -2.37 3.90 3.28
N ILE A 67 -3.29 3.00 3.66
CA ILE A 67 -3.00 1.81 4.46
C ILE A 67 -2.03 0.86 3.75
N PRO A 68 -2.32 0.32 2.53
CA PRO A 68 -1.37 -0.54 1.83
C PRO A 68 -0.09 0.21 1.44
N MET A 69 -0.16 1.50 1.10
CA MET A 69 1.01 2.30 0.79
C MET A 69 1.93 2.49 2.00
N SER A 70 1.38 2.65 3.20
CA SER A 70 2.18 2.81 4.42
C SER A 70 2.73 1.48 4.94
N ILE A 71 1.90 0.43 4.99
CA ILE A 71 2.30 -0.85 5.58
C ILE A 71 3.18 -1.66 4.63
N MET A 72 2.74 -1.82 3.37
CA MET A 72 3.40 -2.70 2.40
C MET A 72 4.56 -2.03 1.67
N PHE A 73 4.53 -0.70 1.50
CA PHE A 73 5.58 0.01 0.77
C PHE A 73 6.59 0.64 1.73
N ILE A 74 6.17 1.56 2.60
CA ILE A 74 7.08 2.23 3.53
C ILE A 74 7.52 1.29 4.64
N GLY A 75 6.58 0.67 5.34
CA GLY A 75 6.84 -0.17 6.52
C GLY A 75 7.69 -1.38 6.17
N TYR A 76 7.27 -2.15 5.17
CA TYR A 76 8.06 -3.28 4.69
C TYR A 76 9.42 -2.85 4.16
N GLY A 77 9.47 -1.79 3.32
CA GLY A 77 10.71 -1.29 2.74
C GLY A 77 11.73 -0.86 3.79
N ALA A 78 11.27 -0.17 4.84
CA ALA A 78 12.10 0.26 5.97
C ALA A 78 12.66 -0.94 6.76
N LEU A 79 11.77 -1.85 7.20
CA LEU A 79 12.17 -3.01 7.99
C LEU A 79 13.11 -3.94 7.22
N TYR A 80 12.75 -4.28 5.99
CA TYR A 80 13.55 -5.20 5.19
C TYR A 80 14.91 -4.61 4.78
N SER A 81 14.96 -3.31 4.43
CA SER A 81 16.25 -2.68 4.10
C SER A 81 17.20 -2.59 5.30
N GLN A 82 16.66 -2.36 6.51
CA GLN A 82 17.45 -2.39 7.74
C GLN A 82 18.00 -3.79 8.03
N GLU A 83 17.21 -4.84 7.79
CA GLU A 83 17.67 -6.21 7.93
C GLU A 83 18.75 -6.57 6.90
N VAL A 84 18.59 -6.13 5.63
CA VAL A 84 19.59 -6.35 4.57
C VAL A 84 20.89 -5.64 4.91
N GLU A 85 20.84 -4.39 5.38
CA GLU A 85 22.02 -3.62 5.80
C GLU A 85 22.76 -4.30 6.96
N ASN A 86 22.01 -4.85 7.92
CA ASN A 86 22.55 -5.56 9.09
C ASN A 86 22.88 -7.05 8.82
N ALA A 87 22.81 -7.49 7.56
CA ALA A 87 23.07 -8.88 7.15
C ALA A 87 22.21 -9.94 7.90
N VAL A 88 20.99 -9.57 8.32
CA VAL A 88 20.07 -10.50 9.02
C VAL A 88 19.68 -11.69 8.14
N PRO A 89 19.31 -11.53 6.83
CA PRO A 89 18.98 -12.65 5.97
C PRO A 89 20.12 -13.66 5.83
N LEU A 90 21.37 -13.17 5.74
CA LEU A 90 22.56 -14.02 5.67
C LEU A 90 22.76 -14.84 6.95
N ARG A 91 22.65 -14.21 8.12
CA ARG A 91 22.73 -14.90 9.41
C ARG A 91 21.65 -15.96 9.58
N MET A 92 20.40 -15.64 9.23
CA MET A 92 19.28 -16.58 9.27
C MET A 92 19.51 -17.78 8.34
N HIS A 93 20.11 -17.53 7.15
CA HIS A 93 20.49 -18.62 6.25
C HIS A 93 21.51 -19.56 6.86
N LEU A 94 22.53 -19.04 7.57
CA LEU A 94 23.53 -19.84 8.29
C LEU A 94 22.91 -20.69 9.42
N PHE A 95 21.83 -20.24 10.03
CA PHE A 95 21.04 -21.01 11.00
C PHE A 95 20.06 -22.01 10.38
N GLY A 96 20.13 -22.21 9.04
CA GLY A 96 19.34 -23.20 8.31
C GLY A 96 17.93 -22.74 7.92
N PHE A 97 17.61 -21.46 8.04
CA PHE A 97 16.38 -20.92 7.51
C PHE A 97 16.48 -20.68 5.99
N HIS A 98 15.45 -21.12 5.28
CA HIS A 98 15.40 -20.88 3.84
C HIS A 98 14.92 -19.44 3.57
N GLU A 99 15.56 -18.73 2.66
CA GLU A 99 15.22 -17.35 2.29
C GLU A 99 13.75 -17.19 1.87
N ARG A 100 13.23 -18.12 1.05
CA ARG A 100 11.81 -18.14 0.66
C ARG A 100 10.85 -18.28 1.84
N SER A 101 11.25 -19.03 2.88
CA SER A 101 10.43 -19.21 4.09
C SER A 101 10.40 -17.93 4.93
N LEU A 102 11.52 -17.22 5.03
CA LEU A 102 11.60 -15.92 5.68
C LEU A 102 10.76 -14.87 4.96
N LEU A 103 10.89 -14.80 3.63
CA LEU A 103 10.10 -13.89 2.80
C LEU A 103 8.60 -14.18 2.93
N ALA A 104 8.20 -15.45 2.87
CA ALA A 104 6.81 -15.85 3.04
C ALA A 104 6.25 -15.44 4.42
N ALA A 105 7.02 -15.64 5.49
CA ALA A 105 6.62 -15.21 6.83
C ALA A 105 6.42 -13.69 6.93
N LYS A 106 7.31 -12.90 6.31
CA LYS A 106 7.20 -11.44 6.24
C LYS A 106 5.95 -10.99 5.48
N ILE A 107 5.70 -11.58 4.31
CA ILE A 107 4.51 -11.25 3.52
C ILE A 107 3.24 -11.56 4.31
N ILE A 108 3.14 -12.75 4.91
CA ILE A 108 1.99 -13.16 5.72
C ILE A 108 1.79 -12.21 6.90
N ALA A 109 2.84 -11.87 7.63
CA ALA A 109 2.76 -10.96 8.77
C ALA A 109 2.27 -9.56 8.37
N HIS A 110 2.79 -9.00 7.27
CA HIS A 110 2.34 -7.69 6.76
C HIS A 110 0.89 -7.74 6.25
N LEU A 111 0.46 -8.84 5.61
CA LEU A 111 -0.94 -9.03 5.19
C LEU A 111 -1.88 -9.09 6.40
N ILE A 112 -1.51 -9.82 7.46
CA ILE A 112 -2.29 -9.88 8.70
C ILE A 112 -2.38 -8.49 9.33
N PHE A 113 -1.28 -7.78 9.44
CA PHE A 113 -1.26 -6.44 10.02
C PHE A 113 -2.10 -5.45 9.18
N MET A 114 -2.01 -5.52 7.86
CA MET A 114 -2.83 -4.72 6.93
C MET A 114 -4.32 -5.04 7.09
N THR A 115 -4.69 -6.32 7.28
CA THR A 115 -6.08 -6.72 7.55
C THR A 115 -6.60 -6.08 8.84
N ILE A 116 -5.79 -6.11 9.92
CA ILE A 116 -6.14 -5.46 11.20
C ILE A 116 -6.33 -3.95 10.99
N ALA A 117 -5.43 -3.31 10.25
CA ALA A 117 -5.53 -1.88 9.95
C ALA A 117 -6.81 -1.55 9.15
N PHE A 118 -7.18 -2.37 8.15
CA PHE A 118 -8.43 -2.19 7.41
C PHE A 118 -9.68 -2.36 8.27
N VAL A 119 -9.69 -3.34 9.17
CA VAL A 119 -10.82 -3.53 10.10
C VAL A 119 -10.97 -2.31 11.02
N ILE A 120 -9.86 -1.83 11.60
CA ILE A 120 -9.87 -0.62 12.43
C ILE A 120 -10.36 0.58 11.63
N TYR A 121 -9.86 0.74 10.40
CA TYR A 121 -10.27 1.82 9.50
C TYR A 121 -11.76 1.76 9.19
N ALA A 122 -12.27 0.61 8.74
CA ALA A 122 -13.68 0.44 8.40
C ALA A 122 -14.59 0.74 9.58
N VAL A 123 -14.30 0.18 10.76
CA VAL A 123 -15.07 0.42 11.99
C VAL A 123 -15.05 1.90 12.37
N PHE A 124 -13.89 2.55 12.32
CA PHE A 124 -13.76 3.97 12.65
C PHE A 124 -14.57 4.85 11.70
N GLN A 125 -14.47 4.59 10.37
CA GLN A 125 -15.23 5.36 9.39
C GLN A 125 -16.76 5.17 9.54
N MET A 126 -17.22 3.96 9.80
CA MET A 126 -18.65 3.67 10.04
C MET A 126 -19.21 4.39 11.27
N ILE A 127 -18.38 4.64 12.29
CA ILE A 127 -18.80 5.34 13.52
C ILE A 127 -18.75 6.87 13.33
N THR A 128 -17.80 7.38 12.55
CA THR A 128 -17.49 8.82 12.51
C THR A 128 -18.06 9.54 11.30
N MET A 129 -18.43 8.81 10.25
CA MET A 129 -18.95 9.37 9.00
C MET A 129 -20.30 8.77 8.64
N ASP A 130 -21.15 9.62 8.04
CA ASP A 130 -22.41 9.18 7.45
C ASP A 130 -22.17 8.67 6.02
N ILE A 131 -21.81 7.37 5.94
CA ILE A 131 -21.46 6.71 4.68
C ILE A 131 -22.68 5.92 4.18
N PRO A 132 -23.11 6.12 2.92
CA PRO A 132 -24.20 5.36 2.34
C PRO A 132 -23.82 3.87 2.25
N LYS A 133 -24.82 2.99 2.31
CA LYS A 133 -24.60 1.55 2.29
C LYS A 133 -23.97 1.13 0.96
N PRO A 134 -22.78 0.50 0.99
CA PRO A 134 -22.13 0.05 -0.22
C PRO A 134 -22.84 -1.15 -0.85
N ALA A 135 -22.74 -1.28 -2.15
CA ALA A 135 -23.08 -2.52 -2.83
C ALA A 135 -22.03 -3.61 -2.51
N VAL A 136 -22.48 -4.84 -2.38
CA VAL A 136 -21.57 -5.97 -2.06
C VAL A 136 -20.46 -6.13 -3.11
N SER A 137 -20.79 -5.90 -4.40
CA SER A 137 -19.81 -5.92 -5.50
C SER A 137 -18.71 -4.88 -5.31
N SER A 138 -19.06 -3.67 -4.85
CA SER A 138 -18.12 -2.57 -4.63
C SER A 138 -17.16 -2.87 -3.49
N ILE A 139 -17.66 -3.43 -2.38
CA ILE A 139 -16.81 -3.85 -1.26
C ILE A 139 -15.81 -4.92 -1.70
N ILE A 140 -16.27 -5.96 -2.37
CA ILE A 140 -15.42 -7.07 -2.81
C ILE A 140 -14.34 -6.55 -3.77
N CYS A 141 -14.74 -5.72 -4.74
CA CYS A 141 -13.81 -5.11 -5.69
C CYS A 141 -12.78 -4.21 -4.98
N LEU A 142 -13.20 -3.38 -4.02
CA LEU A 142 -12.31 -2.53 -3.24
C LEU A 142 -11.30 -3.36 -2.44
N ILE A 143 -11.77 -4.36 -1.69
CA ILE A 143 -10.90 -5.22 -0.88
C ILE A 143 -9.84 -5.89 -1.77
N ILE A 144 -10.26 -6.55 -2.86
CA ILE A 144 -9.32 -7.21 -3.78
C ILE A 144 -8.31 -6.21 -4.33
N SER A 145 -8.76 -5.02 -4.72
CA SER A 145 -7.90 -3.98 -5.28
C SER A 145 -6.88 -3.46 -4.27
N LEU A 146 -7.28 -3.21 -3.03
CA LEU A 146 -6.39 -2.74 -1.97
C LEU A 146 -5.32 -3.79 -1.62
N TYR A 147 -5.68 -5.08 -1.56
CA TYR A 147 -4.71 -6.15 -1.33
C TYR A 147 -3.76 -6.31 -2.50
N LEU A 148 -4.26 -6.22 -3.74
CA LEU A 148 -3.43 -6.32 -4.93
C LEU A 148 -2.43 -5.16 -5.02
N ILE A 149 -2.88 -3.93 -4.77
CA ILE A 149 -1.99 -2.76 -4.64
C ILE A 149 -0.93 -3.01 -3.58
N GLY A 150 -1.33 -3.49 -2.39
CA GLY A 150 -0.41 -3.78 -1.31
C GLY A 150 0.69 -4.77 -1.71
N VAL A 151 0.32 -5.88 -2.36
CA VAL A 151 1.28 -6.89 -2.84
C VAL A 151 2.22 -6.31 -3.89
N ILE A 152 1.71 -5.56 -4.88
CA ILE A 152 2.55 -4.93 -5.90
C ILE A 152 3.53 -3.94 -5.27
N LEU A 153 3.08 -3.10 -4.35
CA LEU A 153 3.91 -2.14 -3.64
C LEU A 153 4.97 -2.82 -2.77
N LEU A 154 4.64 -3.94 -2.13
CA LEU A 154 5.60 -4.75 -1.39
C LEU A 154 6.72 -5.27 -2.31
N VAL A 155 6.38 -5.75 -3.52
CA VAL A 155 7.39 -6.20 -4.52
C VAL A 155 8.30 -5.06 -4.93
N ILE A 156 7.77 -3.85 -5.13
CA ILE A 156 8.57 -2.65 -5.44
C ILE A 156 9.50 -2.31 -4.26
N ALA A 157 8.97 -2.29 -3.03
CA ALA A 157 9.76 -2.00 -1.83
C ALA A 157 10.87 -3.03 -1.60
N HIS A 158 10.56 -4.33 -1.80
CA HIS A 158 11.54 -5.42 -1.75
C HIS A 158 12.65 -5.23 -2.78
N SER A 159 12.29 -4.84 -4.00
CA SER A 159 13.24 -4.55 -5.07
C SER A 159 14.16 -3.38 -4.72
N PHE A 160 13.63 -2.28 -4.18
CA PHE A 160 14.42 -1.14 -3.74
C PHE A 160 15.39 -1.53 -2.62
N ALA A 161 14.95 -2.29 -1.62
CA ALA A 161 15.81 -2.74 -0.53
C ALA A 161 16.99 -3.59 -1.03
N ASN A 162 16.77 -4.48 -2.00
CA ASN A 162 17.82 -5.31 -2.60
C ASN A 162 18.74 -4.53 -3.55
N ILE A 163 18.22 -3.49 -4.22
CA ILE A 163 19.02 -2.63 -5.11
C ILE A 163 19.95 -1.73 -4.28
N PHE A 164 19.46 -1.04 -3.29
CA PHE A 164 20.23 -0.04 -2.55
C PHE A 164 20.99 -0.62 -1.35
N ARG A 165 20.47 -1.66 -0.71
CA ARG A 165 21.09 -2.39 0.40
C ARG A 165 21.48 -1.52 1.60
N LYS A 166 20.92 -0.30 1.69
CA LYS A 166 21.13 0.66 2.78
C LYS A 166 19.78 1.23 3.21
N PHE A 167 19.54 1.20 4.51
CA PHE A 167 18.27 1.68 5.10
C PHE A 167 17.97 3.14 4.70
N GLY A 168 18.91 4.06 4.94
CA GLY A 168 18.67 5.49 4.71
C GLY A 168 18.32 5.82 3.25
N ILE A 169 19.00 5.19 2.27
CA ILE A 169 18.73 5.41 0.84
C ILE A 169 17.38 4.79 0.46
N THR A 170 17.14 3.55 0.87
CA THR A 170 15.89 2.84 0.55
C THR A 170 14.69 3.57 1.13
N PHE A 171 14.77 3.96 2.40
CA PHE A 171 13.71 4.68 3.09
C PHE A 171 13.44 6.05 2.45
N GLY A 172 14.48 6.82 2.13
CA GLY A 172 14.35 8.12 1.48
C GLY A 172 13.66 8.02 0.11
N ILE A 173 14.07 7.05 -0.74
CA ILE A 173 13.46 6.82 -2.05
C ILE A 173 12.01 6.34 -1.90
N THR A 174 11.74 5.41 -0.98
CA THR A 174 10.39 4.89 -0.73
C THR A 174 9.46 6.02 -0.28
N MET A 175 9.90 6.88 0.65
CA MET A 175 9.15 8.06 1.10
C MET A 175 8.91 9.05 -0.04
N PHE A 176 9.92 9.33 -0.85
CA PHE A 176 9.76 10.21 -2.00
C PHE A 176 8.71 9.68 -2.98
N VAL A 177 8.81 8.41 -3.37
CA VAL A 177 7.84 7.76 -4.27
C VAL A 177 6.44 7.75 -3.64
N TYR A 178 6.31 7.48 -2.34
CA TYR A 178 5.05 7.52 -1.61
C TYR A 178 4.36 8.90 -1.74
N PHE A 179 5.07 9.99 -1.48
CA PHE A 179 4.49 11.33 -1.61
C PHE A 179 4.16 11.69 -3.06
N VAL A 180 4.99 11.29 -4.01
CA VAL A 180 4.70 11.46 -5.45
C VAL A 180 3.43 10.71 -5.84
N LEU A 181 3.26 9.46 -5.40
CA LEU A 181 2.04 8.69 -5.64
C LEU A 181 0.82 9.37 -5.02
N MET A 182 0.89 9.82 -3.76
CA MET A 182 -0.22 10.55 -3.11
C MET A 182 -0.60 11.83 -3.87
N MET A 183 0.39 12.57 -4.36
CA MET A 183 0.14 13.80 -5.12
C MET A 183 -0.51 13.49 -6.48
N LEU A 184 0.01 12.50 -7.21
CA LEU A 184 -0.49 12.14 -8.55
C LEU A 184 -1.91 11.59 -8.51
N THR A 185 -2.28 10.89 -7.45
CA THR A 185 -3.59 10.21 -7.34
C THR A 185 -4.67 11.05 -6.67
N GLY A 186 -4.39 12.33 -6.36
CA GLY A 186 -5.37 13.25 -5.78
C GLY A 186 -5.58 13.12 -4.26
N MET A 187 -4.88 12.21 -3.58
CA MET A 187 -5.06 11.96 -2.14
C MET A 187 -4.65 13.15 -1.25
N MET A 188 -3.85 14.08 -1.75
CA MET A 188 -3.44 15.29 -1.04
C MET A 188 -4.40 16.48 -1.25
N GLY A 189 -5.60 16.24 -1.78
CA GLY A 189 -6.59 17.30 -2.03
C GLY A 189 -6.36 18.11 -3.31
N ILE A 190 -5.35 17.78 -4.11
CA ILE A 190 -5.14 18.34 -5.44
C ILE A 190 -5.82 17.41 -6.44
N SER A 191 -6.87 17.88 -7.11
CA SER A 191 -7.54 17.08 -8.14
C SER A 191 -6.57 16.71 -9.26
N THR A 192 -6.67 15.46 -9.74
CA THR A 192 -5.83 14.95 -10.84
C THR A 192 -5.96 15.83 -12.10
N GLU A 193 -7.12 16.45 -12.31
CA GLU A 193 -7.39 17.36 -13.43
C GLU A 193 -6.59 18.68 -13.35
N GLN A 194 -6.17 19.10 -12.17
CA GLN A 194 -5.37 20.31 -11.95
C GLN A 194 -3.87 20.08 -12.23
N LEU A 195 -3.45 18.84 -12.40
CA LEU A 195 -2.07 18.51 -12.72
C LEU A 195 -1.72 18.87 -14.16
N PRO A 196 -0.43 19.14 -14.47
CA PRO A 196 0.04 19.25 -15.86
C PRO A 196 -0.31 17.99 -16.68
N LYS A 197 -0.63 18.16 -17.97
CA LYS A 197 -1.07 17.06 -18.86
C LYS A 197 -0.17 15.83 -18.86
N VAL A 198 1.13 16.00 -18.68
CA VAL A 198 2.10 14.89 -18.57
C VAL A 198 1.86 14.09 -17.28
N LEU A 199 1.67 14.77 -16.15
CA LEU A 199 1.40 14.12 -14.86
C LEU A 199 0.01 13.47 -14.83
N GLN A 200 -0.99 14.05 -15.50
CA GLN A 200 -2.31 13.40 -15.67
C GLN A 200 -2.18 12.05 -16.39
N LYS A 201 -1.37 11.97 -17.46
CA LYS A 201 -1.12 10.71 -18.17
C LYS A 201 -0.41 9.68 -17.29
N VAL A 202 0.54 10.10 -16.44
CA VAL A 202 1.17 9.19 -15.48
C VAL A 202 0.17 8.74 -14.42
N ALA A 203 -0.62 9.67 -13.88
CA ALA A 203 -1.67 9.37 -12.90
C ALA A 203 -2.67 8.34 -13.44
N SER A 204 -3.10 8.46 -14.70
CA SER A 204 -4.03 7.51 -15.34
C SER A 204 -3.46 6.09 -15.52
N THR A 205 -2.16 5.86 -15.35
CA THR A 205 -1.57 4.51 -15.34
C THR A 205 -1.55 3.88 -13.95
N LEU A 206 -1.97 4.61 -12.91
CA LEU A 206 -1.92 4.16 -11.52
C LEU A 206 -3.31 3.67 -11.04
N PRO A 207 -3.44 2.45 -10.50
CA PRO A 207 -4.73 1.95 -10.02
C PRO A 207 -5.31 2.77 -8.86
N MET A 208 -4.44 3.42 -8.07
CA MET A 208 -4.86 4.29 -6.98
C MET A 208 -5.70 5.46 -7.46
N THR A 209 -5.40 6.01 -8.66
CA THR A 209 -6.14 7.14 -9.25
C THR A 209 -7.60 6.80 -9.47
N TYR A 210 -7.88 5.59 -9.96
CA TYR A 210 -9.26 5.14 -10.20
C TYR A 210 -10.04 4.92 -8.90
N ILE A 211 -9.38 4.38 -7.86
CA ILE A 211 -10.03 4.22 -6.54
C ILE A 211 -10.30 5.59 -5.90
N SER A 212 -9.38 6.52 -6.02
CA SER A 212 -9.51 7.85 -5.42
C SER A 212 -10.55 8.72 -6.11
N ASN A 213 -10.64 8.68 -7.45
CA ASN A 213 -11.45 9.63 -8.21
C ASN A 213 -12.79 9.04 -8.69
N ASP A 214 -12.78 7.78 -9.16
CA ASP A 214 -13.93 7.25 -9.93
C ASP A 214 -14.77 6.25 -9.12
N PHE A 215 -14.18 5.63 -8.09
CA PHE A 215 -14.81 4.50 -7.39
C PHE A 215 -16.01 4.93 -6.52
N ALA A 216 -16.10 6.20 -6.15
CA ALA A 216 -17.23 6.73 -5.40
C ALA A 216 -18.55 6.55 -6.16
N GLY A 217 -18.57 6.76 -7.48
CA GLY A 217 -19.74 6.52 -8.33
C GLY A 217 -20.15 5.05 -8.44
N PHE A 218 -19.23 4.11 -8.14
CA PHE A 218 -19.52 2.66 -8.08
C PHE A 218 -19.93 2.18 -6.69
N TRP A 219 -19.79 3.01 -5.64
CA TRP A 219 -20.00 2.63 -4.25
C TRP A 219 -21.37 2.03 -3.98
N GLU A 220 -22.41 2.62 -4.52
CA GLU A 220 -23.81 2.18 -4.36
C GLU A 220 -24.27 1.20 -5.44
N GLY A 221 -23.39 0.73 -6.32
CA GLY A 221 -23.69 -0.27 -7.35
C GLY A 221 -23.96 0.29 -8.74
N GLY A 222 -23.43 1.46 -9.06
CA GLY A 222 -23.48 2.06 -10.39
C GLY A 222 -22.68 1.25 -11.45
N SER A 223 -22.84 1.61 -12.71
CA SER A 223 -22.03 1.04 -13.80
C SER A 223 -20.59 1.58 -13.72
N TYR A 224 -19.60 0.70 -13.72
CA TYR A 224 -18.19 1.07 -13.67
C TYR A 224 -17.43 0.46 -14.83
N ASN A 225 -16.62 1.27 -15.52
CA ASN A 225 -15.76 0.80 -16.59
C ASN A 225 -14.45 0.22 -16.02
N PHE A 226 -14.42 -1.09 -15.86
CA PHE A 226 -13.26 -1.79 -15.29
C PHE A 226 -12.03 -1.85 -16.23
N MET A 227 -12.17 -1.59 -17.54
CA MET A 227 -11.08 -1.80 -18.48
C MET A 227 -9.84 -0.93 -18.19
N PRO A 228 -9.94 0.42 -18.04
CA PRO A 228 -8.79 1.25 -17.69
C PRO A 228 -8.21 0.91 -16.31
N PHE A 229 -9.07 0.54 -15.37
CA PHE A 229 -8.68 0.13 -14.02
C PHE A 229 -7.83 -1.15 -14.03
N ILE A 230 -8.25 -2.19 -14.76
CA ILE A 230 -7.48 -3.43 -14.92
C ILE A 230 -6.15 -3.17 -15.64
N GLN A 231 -6.16 -2.35 -16.70
CA GLN A 231 -4.94 -1.98 -17.42
C GLN A 231 -3.92 -1.30 -16.50
N SER A 232 -4.37 -0.45 -15.58
CA SER A 232 -3.49 0.22 -14.60
C SER A 232 -2.81 -0.77 -13.63
N PHE A 233 -3.50 -1.83 -13.22
CA PHE A 233 -2.89 -2.91 -12.41
C PHE A 233 -1.84 -3.70 -13.20
N ILE A 234 -2.12 -4.01 -14.47
CA ILE A 234 -1.17 -4.69 -15.35
C ILE A 234 0.09 -3.82 -15.52
N PHE A 235 -0.08 -2.52 -15.74
CA PHE A 235 1.04 -1.59 -15.87
C PHE A 235 1.89 -1.52 -14.58
N LEU A 236 1.26 -1.29 -13.43
CA LEU A 236 1.98 -1.20 -12.16
C LEU A 236 2.64 -2.54 -11.79
N GLY A 237 1.97 -3.66 -12.08
CA GLY A 237 2.53 -5.01 -11.92
C GLY A 237 3.73 -5.27 -12.82
N ALA A 238 3.69 -4.80 -14.07
CA ALA A 238 4.83 -4.90 -15.00
C ALA A 238 6.04 -4.09 -14.49
N VAL A 239 5.81 -2.87 -13.99
CA VAL A 239 6.88 -2.04 -13.37
C VAL A 239 7.48 -2.78 -12.17
N ALA A 240 6.67 -3.34 -11.29
CA ALA A 240 7.13 -4.13 -10.14
C ALA A 240 7.95 -5.36 -10.58
N GLY A 241 7.50 -6.06 -11.61
CA GLY A 241 8.19 -7.22 -12.18
C GLY A 241 9.56 -6.86 -12.76
N ILE A 242 9.66 -5.77 -13.53
CA ILE A 242 10.92 -5.27 -14.09
C ILE A 242 11.91 -4.89 -12.97
N LEU A 243 11.44 -4.18 -11.94
CA LEU A 243 12.27 -3.81 -10.79
C LEU A 243 12.78 -5.05 -10.05
N MET A 244 11.94 -6.06 -9.87
CA MET A 244 12.32 -7.32 -9.23
C MET A 244 13.34 -8.10 -10.04
N MET A 245 13.18 -8.18 -11.36
CA MET A 245 14.17 -8.82 -12.26
C MET A 245 15.51 -8.08 -12.20
N TYR A 246 15.50 -6.76 -12.20
CA TYR A 246 16.71 -5.95 -12.09
C TYR A 246 17.41 -6.15 -10.73
N ALA A 247 16.66 -6.19 -9.64
CA ALA A 247 17.19 -6.46 -8.30
C ALA A 247 17.88 -7.83 -8.23
N GLN A 248 17.24 -8.88 -8.75
CA GLN A 248 17.80 -10.23 -8.80
C GLN A 248 19.07 -10.33 -9.70
N TYR A 249 19.04 -9.64 -10.84
CA TYR A 249 20.21 -9.59 -11.73
C TYR A 249 21.41 -8.94 -11.04
N ARG A 250 21.20 -7.84 -10.32
CA ARG A 250 22.25 -7.15 -9.57
C ARG A 250 22.80 -8.00 -8.42
N GLU A 251 21.93 -8.70 -7.70
CA GLU A 251 22.32 -9.59 -6.61
C GLU A 251 23.25 -10.71 -7.07
N ARG A 252 22.95 -11.36 -8.19
CA ARG A 252 23.80 -12.40 -8.79
C ARG A 252 25.19 -11.92 -9.18
N ARG A 253 25.36 -10.62 -9.47
CA ARG A 253 26.68 -10.05 -9.81
C ARG A 253 27.54 -9.71 -8.59
N VAL A 254 26.93 -9.46 -7.45
CA VAL A 254 27.64 -9.13 -6.20
C VAL A 254 28.15 -10.41 -5.50
N ILE A 255 27.54 -11.56 -5.78
CA ILE A 255 27.93 -12.86 -5.20
C ILE A 255 29.03 -13.56 -6.03
N LYS A 256 29.30 -13.10 -7.23
CA LYS A 256 30.46 -13.52 -8.04
C LYS A 256 31.69 -12.64 -7.77
#